data_22fa49785bab75bd118f1e9ad0b0b622
#
_entry.id   22fa49785bab75bd118f1e9ad0b0b622
#
_cell.length_a   1.000
_cell.length_b   1.000
_cell.length_c   1.000
_cell.angle_alpha   90.00
_cell.angle_beta   90.00
_cell.angle_gamma   90.00
#
_symmetry.space_group_name_H-M   'P 1'
#
loop_
_entity.id
_entity.type
_entity.pdbx_description
1 polymer ?
#
loop_
_entity_poly.entity_id
_entity_poly.type
_entity_poly.pdbx_seq_one_letter_code
_entity_poly.pdbx_strand_id
1 'polypeptide(L)'
;MKGLFRRVVLGVVAGIAVYVGFSIWANAREVGAALAHFAWSAALLGLGLAAGNYAVRWLRWEFYLRRLGIRIAARDSVLVFLAGFALTVTPGKLGEAVKALLLRQSHDIPAARTAPIVIAERITDLIALLVLALVGVFSFEVDRRFLAAAAIAVGLGLAVIGSETLAGWLFGLVERIPRLARLVPKLREFHNAATTLLKPGPLLVTTALSVGSWFLECLAFWVVVRGFPGARLSLQAGTFIYASMTVAG
;
A
#
# COMPACT_ATOMS: atom_id res chain seq x y z
N MET A 1 5.57 25.12 -1.29
CA MET A 1 6.31 23.85 -1.23
C MET A 1 7.33 23.79 -0.09
N LYS A 2 8.16 24.82 0.15
CA LYS A 2 9.19 24.81 1.23
C LYS A 2 8.61 24.60 2.65
N GLY A 3 7.41 25.12 2.95
CA GLY A 3 6.79 24.95 4.28
C GLY A 3 6.25 23.55 4.57
N LEU A 4 5.72 22.83 3.56
CA LEU A 4 5.24 21.46 3.70
C LEU A 4 6.40 20.48 3.89
N PHE A 5 7.46 20.63 3.08
CA PHE A 5 8.68 19.83 3.21
C PHE A 5 9.30 19.97 4.60
N ARG A 6 9.42 21.20 5.13
CA ARG A 6 9.92 21.45 6.48
C ARG A 6 9.08 20.78 7.57
N ARG A 7 7.73 20.78 7.44
CA ARG A 7 6.83 20.11 8.41
C ARG A 7 6.96 18.59 8.35
N VAL A 8 7.11 18.02 7.15
CA VAL A 8 7.33 16.57 6.98
C VAL A 8 8.68 16.16 7.58
N VAL A 9 9.75 16.90 7.28
CA VAL A 9 11.08 16.64 7.87
C VAL A 9 11.04 16.76 9.39
N LEU A 10 10.38 17.79 9.94
CA LEU A 10 10.22 17.95 11.38
C LEU A 10 9.42 16.80 12.00
N GLY A 11 8.36 16.31 11.34
CA GLY A 11 7.59 15.17 11.81
C GLY A 11 8.40 13.87 11.83
N VAL A 12 9.21 13.62 10.80
CA VAL A 12 10.13 12.48 10.74
C VAL A 12 11.20 12.57 11.82
N VAL A 13 11.84 13.73 11.97
CA VAL A 13 12.86 13.96 13.01
C VAL A 13 12.25 13.79 14.41
N ALA A 14 11.05 14.32 14.65
CA ALA A 14 10.35 14.15 15.93
C ALA A 14 10.00 12.67 16.20
N GLY A 15 9.53 11.93 15.19
CA GLY A 15 9.27 10.50 15.30
C GLY A 15 10.53 9.69 15.63
N ILE A 16 11.64 9.99 14.95
CA ILE A 16 12.95 9.38 15.25
C ILE A 16 13.40 9.74 16.67
N ALA A 17 13.27 11.00 17.07
CA ALA A 17 13.66 11.44 18.42
C ALA A 17 12.83 10.75 19.51
N VAL A 18 11.53 10.59 19.33
CA VAL A 18 10.64 9.85 20.24
C VAL A 18 11.05 8.37 20.30
N TYR A 19 11.30 7.75 19.15
CA TYR A 19 11.72 6.35 19.08
C TYR A 19 13.07 6.11 19.77
N VAL A 20 14.06 6.97 19.49
CA VAL A 20 15.38 6.94 20.12
C VAL A 20 15.27 7.22 21.62
N GLY A 21 14.46 8.20 22.02
CA GLY A 21 14.22 8.52 23.44
C GLY A 21 13.59 7.34 24.18
N PHE A 22 12.62 6.66 23.59
CA PHE A 22 12.01 5.46 24.16
C PHE A 22 12.99 4.28 24.22
N SER A 23 13.83 4.10 23.20
CA SER A 23 14.86 3.06 23.17
C SER A 23 15.94 3.28 24.25
N ILE A 24 16.34 4.54 24.49
CA ILE A 24 17.29 4.91 25.55
C ILE A 24 16.65 4.69 26.94
N TRP A 25 15.39 5.04 27.08
CA TRP A 25 14.66 4.87 28.34
C TRP A 25 14.42 3.39 28.68
N ALA A 26 14.15 2.54 27.67
CA ALA A 26 13.81 1.12 27.86
C ALA A 26 14.99 0.22 28.29
N ASN A 27 16.19 0.43 27.84
CA ASN A 27 17.47 -0.17 28.31
C ASN A 27 18.61 0.01 27.28
N ALA A 28 19.29 1.14 27.30
CA ALA A 28 20.35 1.46 26.34
C ALA A 28 21.48 0.42 26.28
N ARG A 29 21.75 -0.27 27.41
CA ARG A 29 22.77 -1.33 27.46
C ARG A 29 22.36 -2.57 26.67
N GLU A 30 21.13 -3.04 26.81
CA GLU A 30 20.64 -4.23 26.09
C GLU A 30 20.50 -3.96 24.60
N VAL A 31 19.98 -2.79 24.23
CA VAL A 31 19.90 -2.37 22.82
C VAL A 31 21.30 -2.24 22.22
N GLY A 32 22.25 -1.63 22.93
CA GLY A 32 23.65 -1.52 22.50
C GLY A 32 24.32 -2.88 22.32
N ALA A 33 24.13 -3.79 23.27
CA ALA A 33 24.65 -5.16 23.17
C ALA A 33 24.03 -5.94 21.99
N ALA A 34 22.71 -5.84 21.80
CA ALA A 34 22.03 -6.48 20.68
C ALA A 34 22.53 -5.96 19.32
N LEU A 35 22.74 -4.64 19.18
CA LEU A 35 23.27 -4.03 17.96
C LEU A 35 24.75 -4.36 17.73
N ALA A 36 25.56 -4.49 18.78
CA ALA A 36 26.96 -4.88 18.67
C ALA A 36 27.15 -6.30 18.09
N HIS A 37 26.20 -7.19 18.33
CA HIS A 37 26.22 -8.58 17.84
C HIS A 37 25.27 -8.83 16.67
N PHE A 38 24.63 -7.78 16.14
CA PHE A 38 23.71 -7.88 15.01
C PHE A 38 24.46 -8.17 13.70
N ALA A 39 23.94 -9.09 12.90
CA ALA A 39 24.48 -9.38 11.57
C ALA A 39 24.11 -8.29 10.57
N TRP A 40 24.96 -7.30 10.36
CA TRP A 40 24.71 -6.14 9.48
C TRP A 40 24.46 -6.54 8.01
N SER A 41 24.93 -7.70 7.58
CA SER A 41 24.57 -8.30 6.28
C SER A 41 23.05 -8.54 6.17
N ALA A 42 22.37 -8.88 7.26
CA ALA A 42 20.93 -9.03 7.29
C ALA A 42 20.21 -7.67 7.06
N ALA A 43 20.74 -6.58 7.60
CA ALA A 43 20.21 -5.23 7.32
C ALA A 43 20.35 -4.87 5.84
N LEU A 44 21.53 -5.11 5.25
CA LEU A 44 21.78 -4.85 3.83
C LEU A 44 20.86 -5.68 2.93
N LEU A 45 20.69 -6.97 3.25
CA LEU A 45 19.77 -7.83 2.52
C LEU A 45 18.31 -7.35 2.69
N GLY A 46 17.91 -6.96 3.91
CA GLY A 46 16.59 -6.38 4.18
C GLY A 46 16.33 -5.12 3.35
N LEU A 47 17.31 -4.21 3.25
CA LEU A 47 17.22 -3.03 2.38
C LEU A 47 17.10 -3.40 0.91
N GLY A 48 17.84 -4.42 0.44
CA GLY A 48 17.71 -4.92 -0.93
C GLY A 48 16.32 -5.49 -1.22
N LEU A 49 15.75 -6.25 -0.28
CA LEU A 49 14.40 -6.79 -0.38
C LEU A 49 13.33 -5.66 -0.38
N ALA A 50 13.51 -4.66 0.47
CA ALA A 50 12.63 -3.46 0.47
C ALA A 50 12.73 -2.69 -0.85
N ALA A 51 13.92 -2.51 -1.42
CA ALA A 51 14.08 -1.92 -2.75
C ALA A 51 13.38 -2.75 -3.84
N GLY A 52 13.49 -4.08 -3.77
CA GLY A 52 12.75 -5.00 -4.63
C GLY A 52 11.23 -4.85 -4.50
N ASN A 53 10.72 -4.70 -3.30
CA ASN A 53 9.30 -4.40 -3.05
C ASN A 53 8.88 -3.13 -3.80
N TYR A 54 9.61 -2.03 -3.67
CA TYR A 54 9.30 -0.79 -4.39
C TYR A 54 9.34 -0.95 -5.90
N ALA A 55 10.27 -1.75 -6.43
CA ALA A 55 10.33 -2.05 -7.87
C ALA A 55 9.07 -2.81 -8.33
N VAL A 56 8.62 -3.83 -7.60
CA VAL A 56 7.39 -4.58 -7.91
C VAL A 56 6.16 -3.68 -7.81
N ARG A 57 6.08 -2.82 -6.81
CA ARG A 57 4.98 -1.84 -6.66
C ARG A 57 4.95 -0.82 -7.81
N TRP A 58 6.12 -0.38 -8.29
CA TRP A 58 6.20 0.47 -9.47
C TRP A 58 5.75 -0.27 -10.74
N LEU A 59 6.12 -1.53 -10.93
CA LEU A 59 5.63 -2.35 -12.04
C LEU A 59 4.10 -2.48 -12.02
N ARG A 60 3.50 -2.65 -10.84
CA ARG A 60 2.03 -2.67 -10.66
C ARG A 60 1.41 -1.32 -11.03
N TRP A 61 2.01 -0.21 -10.61
CA TRP A 61 1.61 1.14 -10.99
C TRP A 61 1.64 1.35 -12.51
N GLU A 62 2.72 0.95 -13.18
CA GLU A 62 2.84 0.99 -14.64
C GLU A 62 1.76 0.15 -15.32
N PHE A 63 1.46 -1.03 -14.79
CA PHE A 63 0.40 -1.88 -15.31
C PHE A 63 -0.96 -1.16 -15.23
N TYR A 64 -1.27 -0.50 -14.13
CA TYR A 64 -2.50 0.27 -13.98
C TYR A 64 -2.58 1.43 -14.98
N LEU A 65 -1.51 2.21 -15.12
CA LEU A 65 -1.46 3.31 -16.09
C LEU A 65 -1.75 2.81 -17.51
N ARG A 66 -1.08 1.73 -17.91
CA ARG A 66 -1.27 1.14 -19.25
C ARG A 66 -2.69 0.61 -19.45
N ARG A 67 -3.31 0.04 -18.44
CA ARG A 67 -4.71 -0.42 -18.50
C ARG A 67 -5.71 0.72 -18.68
N LEU A 68 -5.40 1.88 -18.15
CA LEU A 68 -6.17 3.10 -18.36
C LEU A 68 -5.81 3.83 -19.67
N GLY A 69 -4.93 3.25 -20.49
CA GLY A 69 -4.47 3.88 -21.74
C GLY A 69 -3.58 5.11 -21.52
N ILE A 70 -2.96 5.22 -20.32
CA ILE A 70 -2.05 6.31 -19.98
C ILE A 70 -0.63 5.87 -20.28
N ARG A 71 0.07 6.66 -21.10
CA ARG A 71 1.48 6.43 -21.44
C ARG A 71 2.27 7.70 -21.15
N ILE A 72 3.17 7.61 -20.20
CA ILE A 72 4.13 8.66 -19.82
C ILE A 72 5.55 8.11 -19.89
N ALA A 73 6.55 8.99 -19.94
CA ALA A 73 7.93 8.56 -19.91
C ALA A 73 8.24 7.80 -18.59
N ALA A 74 9.03 6.72 -18.66
CA ALA A 74 9.35 5.90 -17.49
C ALA A 74 9.97 6.73 -16.35
N ARG A 75 10.79 7.72 -16.69
CA ARG A 75 11.39 8.65 -15.72
C ARG A 75 10.31 9.41 -14.93
N ASP A 76 9.31 9.96 -15.62
CA ASP A 76 8.24 10.74 -15.00
C ASP A 76 7.35 9.85 -14.15
N SER A 77 7.06 8.63 -14.65
CA SER A 77 6.33 7.62 -13.90
C SER A 77 7.02 7.25 -12.57
N VAL A 78 8.32 6.99 -12.59
CA VAL A 78 9.12 6.73 -11.38
C VAL A 78 9.08 7.92 -10.44
N LEU A 79 9.25 9.14 -10.94
CA LEU A 79 9.23 10.35 -10.10
C LEU A 79 7.87 10.57 -9.44
N VAL A 80 6.76 10.41 -10.18
CA VAL A 80 5.39 10.51 -9.63
C VAL A 80 5.15 9.44 -8.58
N PHE A 81 5.59 8.20 -8.86
CA PHE A 81 5.46 7.07 -7.94
C PHE A 81 6.22 7.33 -6.63
N LEU A 82 7.49 7.71 -6.71
CA LEU A 82 8.33 7.99 -5.53
C LEU A 82 7.84 9.22 -4.75
N ALA A 83 7.38 10.27 -5.44
CA ALA A 83 6.79 11.43 -4.78
C ALA A 83 5.52 11.07 -4.00
N GLY A 84 4.68 10.16 -4.51
CA GLY A 84 3.55 9.61 -3.78
C GLY A 84 3.97 8.89 -2.49
N PHE A 85 5.05 8.13 -2.54
CA PHE A 85 5.61 7.45 -1.37
C PHE A 85 6.20 8.39 -0.34
N ALA A 86 6.96 9.40 -0.75
CA ALA A 86 7.55 10.38 0.16
C ALA A 86 6.50 11.10 1.04
N LEU A 87 5.26 11.17 0.56
CA LEU A 87 4.14 11.79 1.27
C LEU A 87 3.25 10.80 2.03
N THR A 88 3.54 9.50 1.98
CA THR A 88 2.79 8.46 2.72
C THR A 88 2.96 8.60 4.24
N VAL A 89 4.03 9.28 4.70
CA VAL A 89 4.27 9.60 6.12
C VAL A 89 3.25 10.64 6.66
N THR A 90 2.45 11.26 5.78
CA THR A 90 1.43 12.23 6.22
C THR A 90 0.21 11.53 6.82
N PRO A 91 -0.43 12.10 7.88
CA PRO A 91 -1.65 11.56 8.43
C PRO A 91 -2.73 11.37 7.36
N GLY A 92 -3.38 10.20 7.35
CA GLY A 92 -4.42 9.86 6.37
C GLY A 92 -3.91 9.30 5.04
N LYS A 93 -2.61 8.96 4.92
CA LYS A 93 -2.01 8.36 3.70
C LYS A 93 -2.32 9.16 2.42
N LEU A 94 -2.42 10.49 2.55
CA LEU A 94 -2.76 11.41 1.45
C LEU A 94 -1.73 11.38 0.30
N GLY A 95 -0.52 10.87 0.56
CA GLY A 95 0.55 10.76 -0.45
C GLY A 95 0.15 9.99 -1.70
N GLU A 96 -0.72 8.99 -1.57
CA GLU A 96 -1.16 8.22 -2.73
C GLU A 96 -2.12 9.02 -3.64
N ALA A 97 -3.00 9.84 -3.05
CA ALA A 97 -3.86 10.76 -3.80
C ALA A 97 -3.04 11.84 -4.53
N VAL A 98 -1.85 12.17 -4.01
CA VAL A 98 -0.93 13.13 -4.64
C VAL A 98 -0.42 12.62 -5.99
N LYS A 99 -0.29 11.30 -6.20
CA LYS A 99 0.06 10.74 -7.52
C LYS A 99 -0.92 11.21 -8.61
N ALA A 100 -2.24 11.17 -8.33
CA ALA A 100 -3.26 11.63 -9.27
C ALA A 100 -3.17 13.15 -9.52
N LEU A 101 -2.86 13.92 -8.47
CA LEU A 101 -2.69 15.37 -8.59
C LEU A 101 -1.44 15.72 -9.41
N LEU A 102 -0.32 15.02 -9.17
CA LEU A 102 0.92 15.22 -9.93
C LEU A 102 0.72 14.89 -11.41
N LEU A 103 0.07 13.78 -11.76
CA LEU A 103 -0.26 13.45 -13.14
C LEU A 103 -1.14 14.51 -13.82
N ARG A 104 -2.07 15.08 -13.05
CA ARG A 104 -2.90 16.18 -13.57
C ARG A 104 -2.08 17.44 -13.83
N GLN A 105 -1.13 17.79 -12.94
CA GLN A 105 -0.33 19.02 -13.08
C GLN A 105 0.76 18.91 -14.14
N SER A 106 1.38 17.72 -14.30
CA SER A 106 2.53 17.53 -15.18
C SER A 106 2.17 17.01 -16.57
N HIS A 107 1.02 16.32 -16.73
CA HIS A 107 0.65 15.64 -17.96
C HIS A 107 -0.81 15.90 -18.39
N ASP A 108 -1.53 16.82 -17.72
CA ASP A 108 -2.94 17.15 -17.97
C ASP A 108 -3.89 15.92 -17.90
N ILE A 109 -3.51 14.87 -17.16
CA ILE A 109 -4.32 13.66 -17.01
C ILE A 109 -5.36 13.91 -15.90
N PRO A 110 -6.67 13.75 -16.19
CA PRO A 110 -7.71 13.99 -15.20
C PRO A 110 -7.53 13.14 -13.94
N ALA A 111 -7.58 13.76 -12.75
CA ALA A 111 -7.47 13.01 -11.49
C ALA A 111 -8.60 11.99 -11.31
N ALA A 112 -9.80 12.24 -11.86
CA ALA A 112 -10.90 11.29 -11.87
C ALA A 112 -10.54 9.96 -12.56
N ARG A 113 -9.64 9.99 -13.54
CA ARG A 113 -9.16 8.79 -14.26
C ARG A 113 -8.09 8.04 -13.52
N THR A 114 -7.28 8.69 -12.71
CA THR A 114 -6.10 8.09 -12.03
C THR A 114 -6.32 7.81 -10.56
N ALA A 115 -7.21 8.55 -9.87
CA ALA A 115 -7.54 8.30 -8.47
C ALA A 115 -8.06 6.87 -8.18
N PRO A 116 -8.82 6.19 -9.09
CA PRO A 116 -9.22 4.80 -8.89
C PRO A 116 -8.06 3.82 -8.74
N ILE A 117 -6.84 4.15 -9.21
CA ILE A 117 -5.65 3.34 -9.00
C ILE A 117 -5.39 3.14 -7.52
N VAL A 118 -5.57 4.19 -6.70
CA VAL A 118 -5.36 4.11 -5.24
C VAL A 118 -6.30 3.08 -4.61
N ILE A 119 -7.56 3.05 -5.04
CA ILE A 119 -8.54 2.07 -4.54
C ILE A 119 -8.15 0.66 -4.98
N ALA A 120 -7.78 0.48 -6.25
CA ALA A 120 -7.33 -0.81 -6.77
C ALA A 120 -6.06 -1.30 -6.04
N GLU A 121 -5.10 -0.41 -5.74
CA GLU A 121 -3.93 -0.72 -4.92
C GLU A 121 -4.34 -1.19 -3.51
N ARG A 122 -5.28 -0.52 -2.85
CA ARG A 122 -5.75 -0.93 -1.50
C ARG A 122 -6.43 -2.29 -1.50
N ILE A 123 -7.30 -2.55 -2.48
CA ILE A 123 -8.01 -3.83 -2.59
C ILE A 123 -7.01 -4.96 -2.84
N THR A 124 -6.09 -4.81 -3.81
CA THR A 124 -5.10 -5.84 -4.11
C THR A 124 -4.08 -6.04 -2.99
N ASP A 125 -3.71 -4.99 -2.25
CA ASP A 125 -2.85 -5.09 -1.07
C ASP A 125 -3.56 -5.87 0.05
N LEU A 126 -4.83 -5.58 0.31
CA LEU A 126 -5.60 -6.30 1.33
C LEU A 126 -5.77 -7.78 0.97
N ILE A 127 -6.11 -8.09 -0.29
CA ILE A 127 -6.20 -9.48 -0.76
C ILE A 127 -4.85 -10.19 -0.60
N ALA A 128 -3.74 -9.53 -0.98
CA ALA A 128 -2.40 -10.10 -0.88
C ALA A 128 -2.01 -10.39 0.58
N LEU A 129 -2.29 -9.47 1.49
CA LEU A 129 -2.01 -9.64 2.92
C LEU A 129 -2.85 -10.77 3.53
N LEU A 130 -4.13 -10.90 3.12
CA LEU A 130 -4.98 -12.02 3.54
C LEU A 130 -4.42 -13.36 3.03
N VAL A 131 -3.98 -13.42 1.78
CA VAL A 131 -3.34 -14.63 1.21
C VAL A 131 -2.07 -14.99 1.98
N LEU A 132 -1.23 -14.01 2.32
CA LEU A 132 -0.02 -14.24 3.09
C LEU A 132 -0.31 -14.62 4.55
N ALA A 133 -1.33 -14.03 5.16
CA ALA A 133 -1.77 -14.40 6.50
C ALA A 133 -2.30 -15.85 6.57
N LEU A 134 -2.92 -16.35 5.50
CA LEU A 134 -3.38 -17.74 5.43
C LEU A 134 -2.22 -18.76 5.56
N VAL A 135 -0.99 -18.41 5.17
CA VAL A 135 0.18 -19.29 5.33
C VAL A 135 0.43 -19.65 6.80
N GLY A 136 0.10 -18.75 7.72
CA GLY A 136 0.29 -18.97 9.16
C GLY A 136 -0.93 -19.56 9.89
N VAL A 137 -2.12 -19.53 9.28
CA VAL A 137 -3.37 -20.03 9.92
C VAL A 137 -3.28 -21.50 10.32
N PHE A 138 -2.56 -22.30 9.54
CA PHE A 138 -2.35 -23.71 9.82
C PHE A 138 -1.33 -23.98 10.96
N SER A 139 -0.52 -22.98 11.30
CA SER A 139 0.56 -23.07 12.28
C SER A 139 0.23 -22.36 13.60
N PHE A 140 -0.79 -21.50 13.62
CA PHE A 140 -1.18 -20.72 14.79
C PHE A 140 -2.70 -20.83 15.00
N GLU A 141 -3.14 -20.87 16.24
CA GLU A 141 -4.55 -20.82 16.64
C GLU A 141 -5.13 -19.41 16.41
N VAL A 142 -5.33 -19.06 15.14
CA VAL A 142 -5.90 -17.76 14.78
C VAL A 142 -7.40 -17.88 14.65
N ASP A 143 -8.12 -16.90 15.15
CA ASP A 143 -9.57 -16.84 14.92
C ASP A 143 -9.86 -16.59 13.42
N ARG A 144 -10.24 -17.68 12.76
CA ARG A 144 -10.58 -17.69 11.32
C ARG A 144 -11.71 -16.73 10.97
N ARG A 145 -12.50 -16.30 11.96
CA ARG A 145 -13.59 -15.32 11.78
C ARG A 145 -13.08 -13.98 11.30
N PHE A 146 -11.91 -13.54 11.80
CA PHE A 146 -11.29 -12.28 11.36
C PHE A 146 -10.92 -12.31 9.87
N LEU A 147 -10.27 -13.39 9.42
CA LEU A 147 -9.91 -13.55 8.01
C LEU A 147 -11.15 -13.69 7.10
N ALA A 148 -12.17 -14.42 7.59
CA ALA A 148 -13.43 -14.54 6.86
C ALA A 148 -14.14 -13.19 6.75
N ALA A 149 -14.20 -12.40 7.82
CA ALA A 149 -14.80 -11.07 7.81
C ALA A 149 -14.09 -10.13 6.82
N ALA A 150 -12.75 -10.15 6.82
CA ALA A 150 -11.96 -9.34 5.89
C ALA A 150 -12.16 -9.80 4.42
N ALA A 151 -12.21 -11.10 4.16
CA ALA A 151 -12.49 -11.63 2.82
C ALA A 151 -13.91 -11.24 2.34
N ILE A 152 -14.90 -11.32 3.23
CA ILE A 152 -16.28 -10.88 2.94
C ILE A 152 -16.30 -9.37 2.64
N ALA A 153 -15.61 -8.55 3.43
CA ALA A 153 -15.54 -7.10 3.21
C ALA A 153 -14.93 -6.77 1.84
N VAL A 154 -13.86 -7.46 1.45
CA VAL A 154 -13.26 -7.33 0.10
C VAL A 154 -14.27 -7.73 -0.98
N GLY A 155 -14.93 -8.89 -0.84
CA GLY A 155 -15.92 -9.36 -1.79
C GLY A 155 -17.10 -8.39 -1.96
N LEU A 156 -17.61 -7.85 -0.86
CA LEU A 156 -18.66 -6.83 -0.87
C LEU A 156 -18.16 -5.53 -1.54
N GLY A 157 -16.95 -5.08 -1.22
CA GLY A 157 -16.35 -3.89 -1.85
C GLY A 157 -16.23 -4.04 -3.36
N LEU A 158 -15.76 -5.20 -3.84
CA LEU A 158 -15.68 -5.51 -5.26
C LEU A 158 -17.06 -5.55 -5.93
N ALA A 159 -18.06 -6.16 -5.27
CA ALA A 159 -19.43 -6.23 -5.77
C ALA A 159 -20.07 -4.83 -5.89
N VAL A 160 -19.86 -3.98 -4.89
CA VAL A 160 -20.37 -2.59 -4.90
C VAL A 160 -19.71 -1.78 -6.03
N ILE A 161 -18.39 -1.84 -6.17
CA ILE A 161 -17.66 -1.10 -7.22
C ILE A 161 -18.01 -1.64 -8.61
N GLY A 162 -18.19 -2.95 -8.75
CA GLY A 162 -18.55 -3.60 -10.01
C GLY A 162 -20.02 -3.45 -10.42
N SER A 163 -20.89 -2.94 -9.53
CA SER A 163 -22.32 -2.83 -9.80
C SER A 163 -22.68 -1.58 -10.61
N GLU A 164 -22.96 -1.76 -11.90
CA GLU A 164 -23.46 -0.69 -12.77
C GLU A 164 -24.82 -0.14 -12.32
N THR A 165 -25.68 -1.01 -11.76
CA THR A 165 -27.00 -0.61 -11.24
C THR A 165 -26.88 0.34 -10.07
N LEU A 166 -26.00 0.02 -9.10
CA LEU A 166 -25.77 0.86 -7.93
C LEU A 166 -25.11 2.18 -8.33
N ALA A 167 -24.13 2.13 -9.23
CA ALA A 167 -23.48 3.33 -9.76
C ALA A 167 -24.49 4.23 -10.51
N GLY A 168 -25.34 3.65 -11.36
CA GLY A 168 -26.40 4.38 -12.08
C GLY A 168 -27.39 5.05 -11.13
N TRP A 169 -27.80 4.33 -10.07
CA TRP A 169 -28.67 4.91 -9.03
C TRP A 169 -28.02 6.09 -8.30
N LEU A 170 -26.76 5.93 -7.89
CA LEU A 170 -25.99 6.99 -7.25
C LEU A 170 -25.82 8.21 -8.17
N PHE A 171 -25.50 8.00 -9.44
CA PHE A 171 -25.37 9.10 -10.40
C PHE A 171 -26.70 9.84 -10.60
N GLY A 172 -27.81 9.09 -10.71
CA GLY A 172 -29.14 9.68 -10.80
C GLY A 172 -29.53 10.51 -9.55
N LEU A 173 -29.10 10.08 -8.36
CA LEU A 173 -29.31 10.83 -7.14
C LEU A 173 -28.50 12.14 -7.12
N VAL A 174 -27.23 12.08 -7.55
CA VAL A 174 -26.35 13.24 -7.64
C VAL A 174 -26.85 14.24 -8.70
N GLU A 175 -27.36 13.75 -9.84
CA GLU A 175 -27.93 14.58 -10.93
C GLU A 175 -29.13 15.42 -10.45
N ARG A 176 -29.93 14.93 -9.47
CA ARG A 176 -31.06 15.66 -8.91
C ARG A 176 -30.66 16.90 -8.11
N ILE A 177 -29.39 17.02 -7.71
CA ILE A 177 -28.87 18.16 -6.97
C ILE A 177 -28.14 19.09 -7.94
N PRO A 178 -28.69 20.26 -8.31
CA PRO A 178 -28.15 21.10 -9.39
C PRO A 178 -26.67 21.51 -9.18
N ARG A 179 -26.28 21.72 -7.92
CA ARG A 179 -24.89 22.07 -7.59
C ARG A 179 -23.90 20.91 -7.78
N LEU A 180 -24.36 19.66 -7.69
CA LEU A 180 -23.55 18.45 -7.79
C LEU A 180 -23.63 17.79 -9.17
N ALA A 181 -24.65 18.08 -9.98
CA ALA A 181 -24.83 17.51 -11.32
C ALA A 181 -23.59 17.66 -12.21
N ARG A 182 -22.87 18.79 -12.08
CA ARG A 182 -21.59 19.02 -12.79
C ARG A 182 -20.46 18.03 -12.44
N LEU A 183 -20.59 17.28 -11.35
CA LEU A 183 -19.61 16.28 -10.91
C LEU A 183 -19.87 14.90 -11.56
N VAL A 184 -21.08 14.65 -12.05
CA VAL A 184 -21.49 13.35 -12.58
C VAL A 184 -20.57 12.83 -13.70
N PRO A 185 -20.11 13.64 -14.67
CA PRO A 185 -19.16 13.17 -15.67
C PRO A 185 -17.86 12.67 -15.06
N LYS A 186 -17.35 13.34 -14.03
CA LYS A 186 -16.12 12.93 -13.29
C LYS A 186 -16.34 11.66 -12.50
N LEU A 187 -17.53 11.49 -11.87
CA LEU A 187 -17.89 10.28 -11.15
C LEU A 187 -18.04 9.09 -12.07
N ARG A 188 -18.60 9.28 -13.27
CA ARG A 188 -18.66 8.23 -14.30
C ARG A 188 -17.26 7.84 -14.78
N GLU A 189 -16.39 8.82 -15.06
CA GLU A 189 -14.99 8.57 -15.44
C GLU A 189 -14.26 7.78 -14.35
N PHE A 190 -14.43 8.17 -13.10
CA PHE A 190 -13.87 7.47 -11.93
C PHE A 190 -14.37 6.02 -11.85
N HIS A 191 -15.67 5.80 -11.95
CA HIS A 191 -16.28 4.47 -11.89
C HIS A 191 -15.81 3.57 -13.03
N ASN A 192 -15.77 4.08 -14.27
CA ASN A 192 -15.31 3.34 -15.44
C ASN A 192 -13.82 2.96 -15.33
N ALA A 193 -13.00 3.84 -14.77
CA ALA A 193 -11.60 3.52 -14.48
C ALA A 193 -11.49 2.45 -13.39
N ALA A 194 -12.22 2.58 -12.28
CA ALA A 194 -12.22 1.60 -11.19
C ALA A 194 -12.65 0.21 -11.67
N THR A 195 -13.77 0.11 -12.39
CA THR A 195 -14.25 -1.17 -12.94
C THR A 195 -13.27 -1.77 -13.94
N THR A 196 -12.60 -0.95 -14.77
CA THR A 196 -11.57 -1.43 -15.71
C THR A 196 -10.38 -2.05 -14.99
N LEU A 197 -9.93 -1.45 -13.89
CA LEU A 197 -8.80 -1.95 -13.10
C LEU A 197 -9.14 -3.20 -12.28
N LEU A 198 -10.40 -3.34 -11.86
CA LEU A 198 -10.86 -4.44 -11.01
C LEU A 198 -11.51 -5.59 -11.78
N LYS A 199 -11.47 -5.58 -13.13
CA LYS A 199 -11.85 -6.75 -13.94
C LYS A 199 -11.01 -7.97 -13.53
N PRO A 200 -11.53 -9.21 -13.65
CA PRO A 200 -10.85 -10.42 -13.19
C PRO A 200 -9.40 -10.57 -13.66
N GLY A 201 -9.13 -10.30 -14.94
CA GLY A 201 -7.76 -10.39 -15.48
C GLY A 201 -6.78 -9.39 -14.85
N PRO A 202 -7.04 -8.07 -14.93
CA PRO A 202 -6.22 -7.06 -14.23
C PRO A 202 -6.11 -7.31 -12.72
N LEU A 203 -7.22 -7.64 -12.05
CA LEU A 203 -7.25 -7.92 -10.63
C LEU A 203 -6.31 -9.08 -10.25
N LEU A 204 -6.36 -10.19 -11.00
CA LEU A 204 -5.48 -11.35 -10.76
C LEU A 204 -4.00 -10.98 -10.90
N VAL A 205 -3.63 -10.30 -11.99
CA VAL A 205 -2.23 -9.89 -12.24
C VAL A 205 -1.74 -8.95 -11.15
N THR A 206 -2.54 -7.94 -10.79
CA THR A 206 -2.13 -6.94 -9.80
C THR A 206 -2.15 -7.50 -8.37
N THR A 207 -3.03 -8.46 -8.07
CA THR A 207 -2.99 -9.21 -6.82
C THR A 207 -1.73 -10.08 -6.74
N ALA A 208 -1.33 -10.77 -7.81
CA ALA A 208 -0.10 -11.54 -7.84
C ALA A 208 1.14 -10.65 -7.61
N LEU A 209 1.18 -9.46 -8.25
CA LEU A 209 2.23 -8.47 -7.99
C LEU A 209 2.20 -7.97 -6.53
N SER A 210 1.00 -7.74 -5.96
CA SER A 210 0.86 -7.37 -4.55
C SER A 210 1.36 -8.46 -3.62
N VAL A 211 1.00 -9.73 -3.85
CA VAL A 211 1.50 -10.86 -3.06
C VAL A 211 3.04 -10.90 -3.11
N GLY A 212 3.63 -10.79 -4.31
CA GLY A 212 5.08 -10.74 -4.46
C GLY A 212 5.72 -9.57 -3.70
N SER A 213 5.15 -8.35 -3.81
CA SER A 213 5.68 -7.18 -3.13
C SER A 213 5.59 -7.29 -1.60
N TRP A 214 4.43 -7.70 -1.07
CA TRP A 214 4.27 -7.90 0.37
C TRP A 214 5.08 -9.07 0.92
N PHE A 215 5.29 -10.12 0.11
CA PHE A 215 6.16 -11.22 0.51
C PHE A 215 7.63 -10.77 0.64
N LEU A 216 8.11 -9.87 -0.23
CA LEU A 216 9.44 -9.25 -0.07
C LEU A 216 9.57 -8.47 1.24
N GLU A 217 8.51 -7.78 1.69
CA GLU A 217 8.48 -7.14 3.01
C GLU A 217 8.51 -8.16 4.15
N CYS A 218 7.74 -9.24 4.04
CA CYS A 218 7.79 -10.34 5.01
C CYS A 218 9.18 -10.96 5.11
N LEU A 219 9.85 -11.17 3.96
CA LEU A 219 11.22 -11.65 3.89
C LEU A 219 12.20 -10.66 4.52
N ALA A 220 12.06 -9.37 4.23
CA ALA A 220 12.90 -8.33 4.82
C ALA A 220 12.77 -8.33 6.35
N PHE A 221 11.55 -8.36 6.87
CA PHE A 221 11.28 -8.49 8.29
C PHE A 221 11.92 -9.74 8.89
N TRP A 222 11.70 -10.90 8.27
CA TRP A 222 12.25 -12.17 8.73
C TRP A 222 13.79 -12.19 8.76
N VAL A 223 14.44 -11.68 7.69
CA VAL A 223 15.90 -11.59 7.61
C VAL A 223 16.46 -10.67 8.70
N VAL A 224 15.85 -9.50 8.89
CA VAL A 224 16.30 -8.54 9.92
C VAL A 224 16.14 -9.13 11.33
N VAL A 225 15.02 -9.77 11.64
CA VAL A 225 14.82 -10.42 12.95
C VAL A 225 15.86 -11.52 13.17
N ARG A 226 16.14 -12.32 12.16
CA ARG A 226 17.18 -13.38 12.26
C ARG A 226 18.61 -12.86 12.30
N GLY A 227 18.84 -11.61 11.99
CA GLY A 227 20.10 -10.92 12.18
C GLY A 227 20.49 -10.76 13.65
N PHE A 228 19.54 -10.86 14.60
CA PHE A 228 19.82 -10.81 16.02
C PHE A 228 20.26 -12.17 16.56
N PRO A 229 21.27 -12.22 17.45
CA PRO A 229 21.75 -13.46 18.06
C PRO A 229 20.62 -14.18 18.82
N GLY A 230 20.50 -15.50 18.58
CA GLY A 230 19.50 -16.33 19.26
C GLY A 230 18.07 -16.20 18.74
N ALA A 231 17.77 -15.32 17.80
CA ALA A 231 16.44 -15.20 17.20
C ALA A 231 16.07 -16.47 16.42
N ARG A 232 14.99 -17.14 16.83
CA ARG A 232 14.46 -18.37 16.20
C ARG A 232 13.08 -18.09 15.62
N LEU A 233 13.01 -17.31 14.56
CA LEU A 233 11.77 -17.04 13.84
C LEU A 233 11.73 -17.91 12.56
N SER A 234 10.68 -18.73 12.39
CA SER A 234 10.44 -19.42 11.10
C SER A 234 9.92 -18.42 10.07
N LEU A 235 10.16 -18.69 8.79
CA LEU A 235 9.66 -17.84 7.71
C LEU A 235 8.12 -17.76 7.72
N GLN A 236 7.44 -18.87 8.02
CA GLN A 236 5.99 -18.93 8.13
C GLN A 236 5.47 -18.01 9.25
N ALA A 237 6.10 -18.08 10.45
CA ALA A 237 5.75 -17.22 11.56
C ALA A 237 6.01 -15.74 11.25
N GLY A 238 7.16 -15.43 10.66
CA GLY A 238 7.50 -14.06 10.25
C GLY A 238 6.51 -13.50 9.22
N THR A 239 6.15 -14.28 8.20
CA THR A 239 5.15 -13.89 7.20
C THR A 239 3.79 -13.65 7.83
N PHE A 240 3.34 -14.56 8.68
CA PHE A 240 2.05 -14.43 9.36
C PHE A 240 2.00 -13.20 10.27
N ILE A 241 3.00 -13.02 11.12
CA ILE A 241 3.08 -11.87 12.05
C ILE A 241 3.04 -10.56 11.25
N TYR A 242 3.91 -10.44 10.23
CA TYR A 242 3.99 -9.21 9.45
C TYR A 242 2.68 -8.90 8.71
N ALA A 243 2.11 -9.89 8.01
CA ALA A 243 0.87 -9.72 7.25
C ALA A 243 -0.31 -9.39 8.17
N SER A 244 -0.47 -10.11 9.29
CA SER A 244 -1.57 -9.90 10.23
C SER A 244 -1.50 -8.54 10.92
N MET A 245 -0.30 -8.12 11.37
CA MET A 245 -0.11 -6.81 11.98
C MET A 245 -0.35 -5.67 10.99
N THR A 246 0.01 -5.86 9.72
CA THR A 246 -0.24 -4.85 8.68
C THR A 246 -1.74 -4.73 8.33
N VAL A 247 -2.51 -5.81 8.45
CA VAL A 247 -3.98 -5.77 8.26
C VAL A 247 -4.67 -5.12 9.46
N ALA A 248 -4.14 -5.34 10.68
CA ALA A 248 -4.74 -4.82 11.92
C ALA A 248 -4.46 -3.33 12.17
N GLY A 249 -3.36 -2.76 11.65
CA GLY A 249 -2.91 -1.37 11.85
C GLY A 249 -3.12 -0.48 10.67
#